data_2af4b7aa26b246f3dbe72c9b267bfe65
#
_entry.id   2af4b7aa26b246f3dbe72c9b267bfe65
#
_cell.length_a   1.000
_cell.length_b   1.000
_cell.length_c   1.000
_cell.angle_alpha   90.00
_cell.angle_beta   90.00
_cell.angle_gamma   90.00
#
_symmetry.space_group_name_H-M   'P 1'
#
loop_
_entity.id
_entity.type
_entity.pdbx_description
1 polymer ?
#
loop_
_entity_poly.entity_id
_entity_poly.type
_entity_poly.pdbx_seq_one_letter_code
_entity_poly.pdbx_strand_id
1 'polypeptide(L)'
;DEDERYERLHYDKSCSYFNAGVLLINLDYWRKHKVDVQCVRYFETYPERIQFNDQDLLNVVLCKDKVFVPLKWNMQDGFYRYGIDKRVTDWQAFREELLHPVILHYTNKKPWNYDSMHPLRNEYYKYLDMTPWKGKRPLSSVKERLKRYIKCVPYLLGLRNPNM
;
A
#
# COMPACT_ATOMS: atom_id res chain seq x y z
N ASP A 1 -14.82 2.30 5.26
CA ASP A 1 -15.51 2.76 4.05
C ASP A 1 -14.86 4.05 3.53
N GLU A 2 -14.86 4.27 2.20
CA GLU A 2 -14.29 5.48 1.60
C GLU A 2 -15.13 6.71 1.95
N ASP A 3 -16.43 6.60 1.84
CA ASP A 3 -17.36 7.70 2.16
C ASP A 3 -17.22 8.14 3.62
N GLU A 4 -17.15 7.21 4.55
CA GLU A 4 -16.88 7.48 5.97
C GLU A 4 -15.56 8.25 6.17
N ARG A 5 -14.52 7.93 5.40
CA ARG A 5 -13.23 8.63 5.48
C ARG A 5 -13.34 10.07 5.03
N TYR A 6 -14.04 10.33 3.92
CA TYR A 6 -14.23 11.69 3.42
C TYR A 6 -15.02 12.55 4.42
N GLU A 7 -16.05 11.99 5.02
CA GLU A 7 -16.85 12.67 6.04
C GLU A 7 -16.03 12.94 7.31
N ARG A 8 -15.34 11.93 7.82
CA ARG A 8 -14.51 12.04 9.04
C ARG A 8 -13.42 13.10 8.92
N LEU A 9 -12.71 13.13 7.79
CA LEU A 9 -11.62 14.08 7.55
C LEU A 9 -12.11 15.44 7.05
N HIS A 10 -13.39 15.63 6.79
CA HIS A 10 -13.92 16.77 6.03
C HIS A 10 -13.14 17.00 4.73
N TYR A 11 -12.88 15.93 4.03
CA TYR A 11 -12.03 15.87 2.88
C TYR A 11 -12.84 15.98 1.60
N ASP A 12 -12.36 16.75 0.63
CA ASP A 12 -13.05 16.93 -0.65
C ASP A 12 -13.08 15.58 -1.43
N LYS A 13 -14.29 15.09 -1.71
CA LYS A 13 -14.50 13.81 -2.44
C LYS A 13 -13.90 13.83 -3.85
N SER A 14 -13.66 15.01 -4.44
CA SER A 14 -12.95 15.13 -5.72
C SER A 14 -11.46 14.81 -5.64
N CYS A 15 -10.90 14.83 -4.43
CA CYS A 15 -9.51 14.50 -4.16
C CYS A 15 -9.36 13.02 -3.82
N SER A 16 -8.77 12.22 -4.69
CA SER A 16 -8.46 10.83 -4.34
C SER A 16 -7.50 10.73 -3.17
N TYR A 17 -7.74 9.78 -2.28
CA TYR A 17 -6.91 9.52 -1.12
C TYR A 17 -5.71 8.64 -1.48
N PHE A 18 -4.49 9.01 -1.06
CA PHE A 18 -3.26 8.27 -1.35
C PHE A 18 -2.69 7.57 -0.11
N ASN A 19 -1.92 6.51 -0.33
CA ASN A 19 -1.12 5.86 0.69
C ASN A 19 0.22 6.58 0.85
N ALA A 20 0.54 7.02 2.05
CA ALA A 20 1.73 7.82 2.37
C ALA A 20 3.01 6.98 2.58
N GLY A 21 2.98 5.67 2.34
CA GLY A 21 4.14 4.81 2.57
C GLY A 21 5.28 4.96 1.56
N VAL A 22 4.99 5.54 0.37
CA VAL A 22 5.99 5.91 -0.64
C VAL A 22 5.65 7.28 -1.19
N LEU A 23 6.53 8.24 -0.97
CA LEU A 23 6.33 9.63 -1.37
C LEU A 23 7.58 10.18 -2.08
N LEU A 24 7.36 10.89 -3.17
CA LEU A 24 8.36 11.79 -3.75
C LEU A 24 7.97 13.22 -3.40
N ILE A 25 8.76 13.87 -2.56
CA ILE A 25 8.43 15.16 -1.97
C ILE A 25 9.23 16.28 -2.63
N ASN A 26 8.53 17.30 -3.14
CA ASN A 26 9.15 18.57 -3.50
C ASN A 26 9.43 19.37 -2.22
N LEU A 27 10.68 19.32 -1.74
CA LEU A 27 11.06 19.95 -0.48
C LEU A 27 10.97 21.48 -0.52
N ASP A 28 11.15 22.11 -1.67
CA ASP A 28 11.03 23.57 -1.80
C ASP A 28 9.57 23.99 -1.68
N TYR A 29 8.67 23.25 -2.33
CA TYR A 29 7.23 23.43 -2.14
C TYR A 29 6.85 23.25 -0.68
N TRP A 30 7.31 22.16 -0.06
CA TRP A 30 7.03 21.82 1.33
C TRP A 30 7.41 22.94 2.30
N ARG A 31 8.64 23.46 2.18
CA ARG A 31 9.13 24.57 2.99
C ARG A 31 8.38 25.87 2.75
N LYS A 32 8.17 26.23 1.47
CA LYS A 32 7.46 27.45 1.07
C LYS A 32 6.04 27.48 1.61
N HIS A 33 5.33 26.37 1.56
CA HIS A 33 3.95 26.25 2.00
C HIS A 33 3.81 25.78 3.46
N LYS A 34 4.92 25.53 4.15
CA LYS A 34 4.92 25.09 5.57
C LYS A 34 3.99 23.90 5.79
N VAL A 35 4.12 22.85 4.96
CA VAL A 35 3.22 21.69 4.96
C VAL A 35 3.22 20.98 6.31
N ASP A 36 4.38 20.87 6.94
CA ASP A 36 4.55 20.34 8.31
C ASP A 36 3.72 21.12 9.33
N VAL A 37 3.80 22.46 9.30
CA VAL A 37 3.03 23.34 10.21
C VAL A 37 1.53 23.18 9.97
N GLN A 38 1.10 23.04 8.71
CA GLN A 38 -0.31 22.81 8.40
C GLN A 38 -0.80 21.46 8.92
N CYS A 39 0.02 20.40 8.80
CA CYS A 39 -0.30 19.08 9.36
C CYS A 39 -0.45 19.13 10.89
N VAL A 40 0.51 19.78 11.59
CA VAL A 40 0.45 19.95 13.06
C VAL A 40 -0.81 20.70 13.46
N ARG A 41 -1.09 21.84 12.81
CA ARG A 41 -2.29 22.63 13.10
C ARG A 41 -3.58 21.86 12.91
N TYR A 42 -3.68 21.07 11.83
CA TYR A 42 -4.86 20.23 11.60
C TYR A 42 -5.01 19.18 12.68
N PHE A 43 -3.91 18.53 13.07
CA PHE A 43 -3.90 17.54 14.15
C PHE A 43 -4.31 18.16 15.51
N GLU A 44 -3.78 19.32 15.85
CA GLU A 44 -4.13 20.02 17.10
C GLU A 44 -5.60 20.45 17.13
N THR A 45 -6.16 20.79 15.97
CA THR A 45 -7.55 21.24 15.87
C THR A 45 -8.55 20.08 15.87
N TYR A 46 -8.21 18.94 15.24
CA TYR A 46 -9.11 17.82 14.97
C TYR A 46 -8.44 16.46 15.25
N PRO A 47 -7.90 16.21 16.45
CA PRO A 47 -7.18 14.97 16.74
C PRO A 47 -8.08 13.73 16.61
N GLU A 48 -9.38 13.86 16.89
CA GLU A 48 -10.37 12.79 16.81
C GLU A 48 -10.62 12.29 15.37
N ARG A 49 -10.27 13.09 14.36
CA ARG A 49 -10.43 12.73 12.96
C ARG A 49 -9.29 11.89 12.41
N ILE A 50 -8.18 11.81 13.13
CA ILE A 50 -6.97 11.13 12.67
C ILE A 50 -7.01 9.65 13.06
N GLN A 51 -6.98 8.75 12.06
CA GLN A 51 -6.90 7.30 12.24
C GLN A 51 -5.60 6.73 11.66
N PHE A 52 -5.13 7.29 10.57
CA PHE A 52 -3.94 6.82 9.84
C PHE A 52 -2.78 7.82 9.93
N ASN A 53 -2.60 8.44 11.10
CA ASN A 53 -1.48 9.31 11.43
C ASN A 53 -1.12 10.32 10.32
N ASP A 54 0.13 10.30 9.86
CA ASP A 54 0.68 11.13 8.80
C ASP A 54 -0.08 11.01 7.47
N GLN A 55 -0.59 9.84 7.16
CA GLN A 55 -1.32 9.61 5.91
C GLN A 55 -2.61 10.44 5.85
N ASP A 56 -3.40 10.50 6.92
CA ASP A 56 -4.59 11.33 6.98
C ASP A 56 -4.24 12.81 6.87
N LEU A 57 -3.23 13.25 7.63
CA LEU A 57 -2.78 14.64 7.65
C LEU A 57 -2.31 15.12 6.27
N LEU A 58 -1.47 14.34 5.61
CA LEU A 58 -0.95 14.67 4.29
C LEU A 58 -2.04 14.67 3.23
N ASN A 59 -3.01 13.78 3.30
CA ASN A 59 -4.13 13.77 2.36
C ASN A 59 -4.99 15.02 2.51
N VAL A 60 -5.25 15.48 3.72
CA VAL A 60 -6.03 16.70 3.96
C VAL A 60 -5.26 17.93 3.46
N VAL A 61 -4.00 18.08 3.89
CA VAL A 61 -3.20 19.28 3.59
C VAL A 61 -2.85 19.38 2.11
N LEU A 62 -2.56 18.24 1.47
CA LEU A 62 -2.14 18.18 0.07
C LEU A 62 -3.28 17.70 -0.87
N CYS A 63 -4.53 17.91 -0.50
CA CYS A 63 -5.70 17.44 -1.25
C CYS A 63 -5.58 17.74 -2.75
N LYS A 64 -5.20 18.96 -3.12
CA LYS A 64 -5.09 19.43 -4.51
C LYS A 64 -3.65 19.50 -5.02
N ASP A 65 -2.66 19.33 -4.16
CA ASP A 65 -1.25 19.54 -4.45
C ASP A 65 -0.46 18.22 -4.51
N LYS A 66 -1.02 17.24 -5.21
CA LYS A 66 -0.42 15.92 -5.37
C LYS A 66 -0.59 15.37 -6.78
N VAL A 67 0.33 14.50 -7.16
CA VAL A 67 0.28 13.73 -8.40
C VAL A 67 0.42 12.25 -8.07
N PHE A 68 -0.44 11.42 -8.65
CA PHE A 68 -0.35 9.97 -8.53
C PHE A 68 0.64 9.42 -9.53
N VAL A 69 1.47 8.52 -9.06
CA VAL A 69 2.36 7.70 -9.90
C VAL A 69 1.73 6.31 -10.12
N PRO A 70 2.15 5.57 -11.17
CA PRO A 70 1.68 4.20 -11.39
C PRO A 70 1.86 3.31 -10.16
N LEU A 71 0.93 2.37 -9.94
CA LEU A 71 0.86 1.51 -8.75
C LEU A 71 2.14 0.69 -8.50
N LYS A 72 2.89 0.36 -9.55
CA LYS A 72 4.17 -0.36 -9.45
C LYS A 72 5.19 0.32 -8.53
N TRP A 73 5.06 1.64 -8.28
CA TRP A 73 5.92 2.40 -7.36
C TRP A 73 5.50 2.32 -5.89
N ASN A 74 4.32 1.77 -5.61
CA ASN A 74 3.86 1.50 -4.24
C ASN A 74 2.90 0.30 -4.24
N MET A 75 3.40 -0.85 -4.65
CA MET A 75 2.60 -2.06 -4.78
C MET A 75 2.35 -2.68 -3.42
N GLN A 76 1.14 -2.48 -2.91
CA GLN A 76 0.73 -2.89 -1.56
C GLN A 76 0.14 -4.31 -1.54
N ASP A 77 0.16 -4.96 -0.37
CA ASP A 77 -0.42 -6.29 -0.13
C ASP A 77 -1.87 -6.43 -0.59
N GLY A 78 -2.66 -5.37 -0.43
CA GLY A 78 -4.07 -5.36 -0.78
C GLY A 78 -4.32 -5.77 -2.23
N PHE A 79 -3.43 -5.36 -3.13
CA PHE A 79 -3.54 -5.64 -4.56
C PHE A 79 -3.33 -7.11 -4.94
N TYR A 80 -2.74 -7.91 -4.05
CA TYR A 80 -2.53 -9.36 -4.24
C TYR A 80 -3.61 -10.22 -3.60
N ARG A 81 -4.64 -9.61 -2.99
CA ARG A 81 -5.69 -10.35 -2.30
C ARG A 81 -6.83 -10.73 -3.23
N TYR A 82 -7.47 -11.83 -2.90
CA TYR A 82 -8.74 -12.21 -3.52
C TYR A 82 -9.79 -11.13 -3.23
N GLY A 83 -10.55 -10.74 -4.25
CA GLY A 83 -11.57 -9.70 -4.13
C GLY A 83 -11.01 -8.28 -4.22
N ILE A 84 -9.86 -8.11 -4.91
CA ILE A 84 -9.43 -6.79 -5.35
C ILE A 84 -10.62 -6.07 -5.97
N ASP A 85 -10.66 -4.82 -5.59
CA ASP A 85 -11.66 -3.86 -5.94
C ASP A 85 -12.18 -4.03 -7.37
N LYS A 86 -13.49 -4.19 -7.48
CA LYS A 86 -14.21 -4.27 -8.75
C LYS A 86 -14.03 -3.02 -9.63
N ARG A 87 -13.36 -1.98 -9.11
CA ARG A 87 -13.02 -0.73 -9.82
C ARG A 87 -11.83 -0.87 -10.78
N VAL A 88 -11.16 -2.01 -10.83
CA VAL A 88 -10.10 -2.25 -11.83
C VAL A 88 -10.76 -2.38 -13.19
N THR A 89 -10.66 -1.32 -13.98
CA THR A 89 -11.25 -1.24 -15.33
C THR A 89 -10.38 -1.90 -16.39
N ASP A 90 -9.05 -1.82 -16.26
CA ASP A 90 -8.07 -2.46 -17.12
C ASP A 90 -7.28 -3.50 -16.32
N TRP A 91 -7.77 -4.74 -16.37
CA TRP A 91 -7.13 -5.86 -15.69
C TRP A 91 -5.76 -6.20 -16.26
N GLN A 92 -5.57 -6.06 -17.56
CA GLN A 92 -4.30 -6.42 -18.19
C GLN A 92 -3.18 -5.46 -17.77
N ALA A 93 -3.43 -4.15 -17.85
CA ALA A 93 -2.47 -3.14 -17.40
C ALA A 93 -2.18 -3.28 -15.90
N PHE A 94 -3.22 -3.48 -15.08
CA PHE A 94 -3.05 -3.70 -13.64
C PHE A 94 -2.23 -4.97 -13.35
N ARG A 95 -2.47 -6.05 -14.06
CA ARG A 95 -1.73 -7.31 -13.91
C ARG A 95 -0.25 -7.14 -14.24
N GLU A 96 0.09 -6.38 -15.27
CA GLU A 96 1.50 -6.09 -15.62
C GLU A 96 2.20 -5.33 -14.49
N GLU A 97 1.57 -4.33 -13.90
CA GLU A 97 2.12 -3.63 -12.75
C GLU A 97 2.24 -4.54 -11.51
N LEU A 98 1.28 -5.43 -11.29
CA LEU A 98 1.25 -6.41 -10.21
C LEU A 98 2.41 -7.41 -10.30
N LEU A 99 2.74 -7.85 -11.50
CA LEU A 99 3.81 -8.83 -11.76
C LEU A 99 5.21 -8.19 -11.77
N HIS A 100 5.29 -6.90 -12.12
CA HIS A 100 6.53 -6.16 -12.26
C HIS A 100 6.59 -4.93 -11.35
N PRO A 101 6.39 -5.08 -10.02
CA PRO A 101 6.47 -3.98 -9.09
C PRO A 101 7.90 -3.44 -9.01
N VAL A 102 8.04 -2.12 -8.92
CA VAL A 102 9.32 -1.46 -8.66
C VAL A 102 9.57 -1.37 -7.16
N ILE A 103 8.53 -1.02 -6.39
CA ILE A 103 8.58 -1.01 -4.93
C ILE A 103 7.47 -1.90 -4.38
N LEU A 104 7.87 -2.94 -3.64
CA LEU A 104 6.95 -3.79 -2.86
C LEU A 104 6.76 -3.19 -1.46
N HIS A 105 5.55 -2.72 -1.19
CA HIS A 105 5.20 -2.18 0.10
C HIS A 105 4.38 -3.19 0.90
N TYR A 106 5.03 -3.91 1.79
CA TYR A 106 4.36 -4.88 2.66
C TYR A 106 3.55 -4.17 3.77
N THR A 107 2.35 -3.72 3.44
CA THR A 107 1.50 -2.89 4.32
C THR A 107 0.88 -3.66 5.47
N ASN A 108 0.67 -4.97 5.31
CA ASN A 108 0.04 -5.83 6.30
C ASN A 108 1.03 -6.76 6.99
N LYS A 109 0.75 -8.08 6.90
CA LYS A 109 1.63 -9.12 7.45
C LYS A 109 2.95 -9.13 6.70
N LYS A 110 3.99 -8.77 7.42
CA LYS A 110 5.34 -8.60 6.88
C LYS A 110 5.93 -9.95 6.43
N PRO A 111 6.90 -9.97 5.51
CA PRO A 111 7.53 -11.22 5.03
C PRO A 111 8.05 -12.11 6.15
N TRP A 112 8.54 -11.52 7.23
CA TRP A 112 9.06 -12.23 8.42
C TRP A 112 7.97 -12.76 9.37
N ASN A 113 6.70 -12.45 9.17
CA ASN A 113 5.62 -13.08 9.90
C ASN A 113 5.41 -14.50 9.38
N TYR A 114 5.23 -15.48 10.29
CA TYR A 114 5.06 -16.89 9.93
C TYR A 114 3.84 -17.13 9.05
N ASP A 115 2.79 -16.37 9.25
CA ASP A 115 1.50 -16.46 8.58
C ASP A 115 1.33 -15.48 7.39
N SER A 116 2.42 -14.83 6.96
CA SER A 116 2.40 -13.98 5.77
C SER A 116 2.03 -14.76 4.52
N MET A 117 0.99 -14.31 3.84
CA MET A 117 0.48 -14.91 2.60
C MET A 117 0.87 -14.13 1.34
N HIS A 118 1.77 -13.15 1.46
CA HIS A 118 2.16 -12.32 0.32
C HIS A 118 2.87 -13.18 -0.76
N PRO A 119 2.42 -13.15 -2.03
CA PRO A 119 2.97 -14.01 -3.10
C PRO A 119 4.44 -13.69 -3.37
N LEU A 120 4.84 -12.42 -3.33
CA LEU A 120 6.21 -11.97 -3.55
C LEU A 120 7.02 -11.87 -2.24
N ARG A 121 6.65 -12.63 -1.20
CA ARG A 121 7.37 -12.68 0.06
C ARG A 121 8.85 -13.03 -0.11
N ASN A 122 9.18 -13.86 -1.08
CA ASN A 122 10.56 -14.32 -1.31
C ASN A 122 11.47 -13.19 -1.81
N GLU A 123 10.91 -12.11 -2.38
CA GLU A 123 11.72 -10.96 -2.80
C GLU A 123 12.43 -10.33 -1.59
N TYR A 124 11.73 -10.18 -0.46
CA TYR A 124 12.35 -9.72 0.79
C TYR A 124 13.53 -10.60 1.21
N TYR A 125 13.40 -11.91 1.07
CA TYR A 125 14.44 -12.83 1.51
C TYR A 125 15.69 -12.85 0.63
N LYS A 126 15.59 -12.46 -0.64
CA LYS A 126 16.76 -12.23 -1.49
C LYS A 126 17.69 -11.18 -0.87
N TYR A 127 17.12 -10.08 -0.38
CA TYR A 127 17.89 -9.02 0.26
C TYR A 127 18.35 -9.42 1.68
N LEU A 128 17.51 -10.09 2.45
CA LEU A 128 17.89 -10.56 3.78
C LEU A 128 19.13 -11.50 3.70
N ASP A 129 19.21 -12.33 2.67
CA ASP A 129 20.31 -13.26 2.48
C ASP A 129 21.64 -12.59 2.09
N MET A 130 21.62 -11.30 1.77
CA MET A 130 22.80 -10.46 1.58
C MET A 130 23.31 -9.82 2.88
N THR A 131 22.66 -10.08 4.00
CA THR A 131 22.96 -9.51 5.31
C THR A 131 23.49 -10.59 6.27
N PRO A 132 24.02 -10.22 7.45
CA PRO A 132 24.40 -11.18 8.51
C PRO A 132 23.24 -12.07 8.98
N TRP A 133 21.98 -11.73 8.69
CA TRP A 133 20.79 -12.53 9.00
C TRP A 133 20.41 -13.54 7.90
N LYS A 134 21.32 -13.83 6.99
CA LYS A 134 21.14 -14.86 5.95
C LYS A 134 20.55 -16.15 6.54
N GLY A 135 19.56 -16.70 5.87
CA GLY A 135 18.89 -17.93 6.27
C GLY A 135 17.88 -17.80 7.42
N LYS A 136 17.76 -16.64 8.07
CA LYS A 136 16.72 -16.44 9.08
C LYS A 136 15.34 -16.45 8.43
N ARG A 137 14.50 -17.41 8.81
CA ARG A 137 13.15 -17.62 8.31
C ARG A 137 12.20 -17.90 9.46
N PRO A 138 10.97 -17.37 9.46
CA PRO A 138 9.97 -17.76 10.44
C PRO A 138 9.57 -19.22 10.20
N LEU A 139 9.32 -19.94 11.27
CA LEU A 139 8.76 -21.28 11.20
C LEU A 139 7.33 -21.17 10.64
N SER A 140 7.08 -21.87 9.54
CA SER A 140 5.74 -21.99 8.95
C SER A 140 5.45 -23.46 8.68
N SER A 141 4.24 -23.90 9.01
CA SER A 141 3.80 -25.25 8.74
C SER A 141 3.65 -25.50 7.22
N VAL A 142 3.69 -26.77 6.82
CA VAL A 142 3.40 -27.17 5.43
C VAL A 142 2.02 -26.70 4.99
N LYS A 143 1.03 -26.77 5.91
CA LYS A 143 -0.35 -26.33 5.68
C LYS A 143 -0.41 -24.83 5.35
N GLU A 144 0.34 -23.99 6.04
CA GLU A 144 0.38 -22.53 5.78
C GLU A 144 1.07 -22.22 4.45
N ARG A 145 2.13 -22.94 4.11
CA ARG A 145 2.79 -22.82 2.81
C ARG A 145 1.86 -23.21 1.67
N LEU A 146 1.15 -24.31 1.78
CA LEU A 146 0.20 -24.77 0.77
C LEU A 146 -0.96 -23.77 0.60
N LYS A 147 -1.54 -23.28 1.69
CA LYS A 147 -2.58 -22.23 1.64
C LYS A 147 -2.12 -20.98 0.90
N ARG A 148 -0.87 -20.59 1.08
CA ARG A 148 -0.27 -19.44 0.40
C ARG A 148 -0.25 -19.64 -1.11
N TYR A 149 0.24 -20.79 -1.58
CA TYR A 149 0.25 -21.10 -3.00
C TYR A 149 -1.17 -21.12 -3.59
N ILE A 150 -2.10 -21.83 -2.96
CA ILE A 150 -3.48 -21.92 -3.44
C ILE A 150 -4.13 -20.53 -3.58
N LYS A 151 -3.86 -19.61 -2.66
CA LYS A 151 -4.48 -18.27 -2.70
C LYS A 151 -3.83 -17.30 -3.69
N CYS A 152 -2.53 -17.39 -3.88
CA CYS A 152 -1.76 -16.34 -4.56
C CYS A 152 -1.40 -16.70 -6.00
N VAL A 153 -1.09 -17.96 -6.28
CA VAL A 153 -0.66 -18.41 -7.62
C VAL A 153 -1.71 -18.15 -8.70
N PRO A 154 -3.01 -18.41 -8.51
CA PRO A 154 -4.01 -18.13 -9.53
C PRO A 154 -4.04 -16.67 -9.98
N TYR A 155 -3.79 -15.73 -9.06
CA TYR A 155 -3.70 -14.30 -9.37
C TYR A 155 -2.49 -13.99 -10.25
N LEU A 156 -1.32 -14.47 -9.81
CA LEU A 156 -0.05 -14.25 -10.53
C LEU A 156 -0.07 -14.86 -11.93
N LEU A 157 -0.76 -15.98 -12.10
CA LEU A 157 -0.93 -16.63 -13.41
C LEU A 157 -2.03 -15.99 -14.28
N GLY A 158 -2.74 -14.98 -13.77
CA GLY A 158 -3.85 -14.37 -14.50
C GLY A 158 -5.07 -15.26 -14.68
N LEU A 159 -5.19 -16.33 -13.89
CA LEU A 159 -6.31 -17.28 -13.95
C LEU A 159 -7.58 -16.74 -13.28
N ARG A 160 -7.48 -15.62 -12.58
CA ARG A 160 -8.61 -14.95 -11.95
C ARG A 160 -8.59 -13.47 -12.31
N ASN A 161 -9.64 -13.06 -12.96
CA ASN A 161 -9.99 -11.66 -13.17
C ASN A 161 -11.00 -11.28 -12.07
N PRO A 162 -10.80 -10.20 -11.30
CA PRO A 162 -11.77 -9.76 -10.30
C PRO A 162 -13.12 -9.34 -10.92
N ASN A 163 -13.16 -9.10 -12.23
CA ASN A 163 -14.35 -8.70 -12.98
C ASN A 163 -15.07 -9.88 -13.66
N MET A 164 -14.65 -11.11 -13.44
CA MET A 164 -15.37 -12.33 -13.78
C MET A 164 -15.94 -12.92 -12.47
#